data_4ee6f0679f3d2714cb64c005ec240609
#
_entry.id   4ee6f0679f3d2714cb64c005ec240609
#
_cell.length_a   1.000
_cell.length_b   1.000
_cell.length_c   1.000
_cell.angle_alpha   90.00
_cell.angle_beta   90.00
_cell.angle_gamma   90.00
#
_symmetry.space_group_name_H-M   'P 1'
#
loop_
_entity.id
_entity.type
_entity.pdbx_description
1 polymer ?
#
loop_
_entity_poly.entity_id
_entity_poly.type
_entity_poly.pdbx_seq_one_letter_code
_entity_poly.pdbx_strand_id
1 'polypeptide(L)'
;FYGSSAVSIGIVGHFNPTSFEQTVTKAFSTWAPGAPYVRLSNPYRDVKPEQMQALTPDKANAFYTANLPLKLQDTHPDYPALYLANFLLGSSETSRLWMRVREKEGLSYNVRSRLSVSSFEPSASWGVYAIFAPENRNKVQDAIRQELERLIKDGFEATEVKDGITALLNYRKLSRAQ
;
A
#
# COMPACT_ATOMS: atom_id res chain seq x y z
N PHE A 1 24.46 -13.76 1.55
CA PHE A 1 22.99 -13.71 1.58
C PHE A 1 22.37 -14.25 0.30
N TYR A 2 22.96 -14.01 -0.87
CA TYR A 2 22.43 -14.43 -2.16
C TYR A 2 23.13 -15.70 -2.64
N GLY A 3 22.37 -16.68 -3.08
CA GLY A 3 22.88 -17.92 -3.64
C GLY A 3 21.87 -18.56 -4.58
N SER A 4 22.33 -19.47 -5.42
CA SER A 4 21.49 -20.13 -6.44
C SER A 4 20.33 -20.95 -5.88
N SER A 5 20.38 -21.33 -4.59
CA SER A 5 19.33 -22.12 -3.94
C SER A 5 18.03 -21.38 -3.65
N ALA A 6 17.99 -20.04 -3.78
CA ALA A 6 16.85 -19.22 -3.44
C ALA A 6 16.49 -18.21 -4.55
N VAL A 7 16.63 -18.62 -5.82
CA VAL A 7 16.37 -17.77 -6.98
C VAL A 7 15.15 -18.30 -7.73
N SER A 8 14.26 -17.37 -8.11
CA SER A 8 13.18 -17.61 -9.05
C SER A 8 13.28 -16.60 -10.18
N ILE A 9 13.21 -17.09 -11.41
CA ILE A 9 13.29 -16.24 -12.62
C ILE A 9 11.96 -16.36 -13.36
N GLY A 10 11.29 -15.23 -13.56
CA GLY A 10 10.09 -15.14 -14.39
C GLY A 10 10.40 -14.40 -15.70
N ILE A 11 9.88 -14.90 -16.80
CA ILE A 11 9.97 -14.23 -18.10
C ILE A 11 8.59 -14.17 -18.75
N VAL A 12 8.29 -13.03 -19.36
CA VAL A 12 7.06 -12.82 -20.15
C VAL A 12 7.45 -12.21 -21.48
N GLY A 13 6.94 -12.78 -22.58
CA GLY A 13 7.21 -12.29 -23.93
C GLY A 13 7.21 -13.42 -24.96
N HIS A 14 7.67 -13.11 -26.17
CA HIS A 14 7.84 -14.09 -27.25
C HIS A 14 9.26 -14.63 -27.20
N PHE A 15 9.41 -15.88 -26.76
CA PHE A 15 10.71 -16.55 -26.64
C PHE A 15 10.57 -18.06 -26.80
N ASN A 16 11.71 -18.75 -27.07
CA ASN A 16 11.76 -20.21 -27.05
C ASN A 16 12.10 -20.69 -25.63
N PRO A 17 11.20 -21.44 -24.95
CA PRO A 17 11.41 -21.88 -23.57
C PRO A 17 12.70 -22.68 -23.37
N THR A 18 12.98 -23.64 -24.27
CA THR A 18 14.17 -24.49 -24.18
C THR A 18 15.46 -23.70 -24.28
N SER A 19 15.55 -22.81 -25.25
CA SER A 19 16.72 -21.92 -25.43
C SER A 19 16.91 -21.00 -24.25
N PHE A 20 15.83 -20.46 -23.68
CA PHE A 20 15.87 -19.64 -22.48
C PHE A 20 16.40 -20.43 -21.28
N GLU A 21 15.84 -21.63 -21.01
CA GLU A 21 16.27 -22.50 -19.91
C GLU A 21 17.78 -22.82 -20.02
N GLN A 22 18.23 -23.22 -21.20
CA GLN A 22 19.65 -23.50 -21.44
C GLN A 22 20.54 -22.27 -21.15
N THR A 23 20.11 -21.11 -21.59
CA THR A 23 20.86 -19.84 -21.39
C THR A 23 20.95 -19.50 -19.90
N VAL A 24 19.83 -19.59 -19.17
CA VAL A 24 19.77 -19.32 -17.73
C VAL A 24 20.63 -20.33 -16.96
N THR A 25 20.46 -21.64 -17.25
CA THR A 25 21.24 -22.70 -16.62
C THR A 25 22.73 -22.48 -16.82
N LYS A 26 23.16 -22.16 -18.04
CA LYS A 26 24.55 -21.87 -18.34
C LYS A 26 25.06 -20.63 -17.60
N ALA A 27 24.28 -19.54 -17.58
CA ALA A 27 24.67 -18.29 -16.95
C ALA A 27 24.85 -18.41 -15.44
N PHE A 28 24.04 -19.26 -14.79
CA PHE A 28 24.04 -19.45 -13.33
C PHE A 28 24.69 -20.74 -12.86
N SER A 29 25.24 -21.56 -13.77
CA SER A 29 25.84 -22.89 -13.45
C SER A 29 26.97 -22.84 -12.43
N THR A 30 27.70 -21.75 -12.37
CA THR A 30 28.84 -21.54 -11.46
C THR A 30 28.48 -20.78 -10.20
N TRP A 31 27.21 -20.34 -10.08
CA TRP A 31 26.77 -19.61 -8.90
C TRP A 31 26.53 -20.57 -7.75
N ALA A 32 27.37 -20.45 -6.72
CA ALA A 32 27.31 -21.34 -5.56
C ALA A 32 25.98 -21.18 -4.80
N PRO A 33 25.44 -22.28 -4.24
CA PRO A 33 24.31 -22.21 -3.35
C PRO A 33 24.66 -21.35 -2.12
N GLY A 34 23.76 -20.45 -1.74
CA GLY A 34 23.88 -19.68 -0.50
C GLY A 34 23.46 -20.51 0.72
N ALA A 35 23.45 -19.87 1.88
CA ALA A 35 22.83 -20.44 3.06
C ALA A 35 21.35 -20.77 2.79
N PRO A 36 20.79 -21.83 3.42
CA PRO A 36 19.36 -22.13 3.27
C PRO A 36 18.50 -20.93 3.60
N TYR A 37 17.52 -20.65 2.76
CA TYR A 37 16.56 -19.59 3.01
C TYR A 37 15.72 -19.91 4.25
N VAL A 38 15.73 -19.00 5.21
CA VAL A 38 14.84 -19.03 6.38
C VAL A 38 14.04 -17.73 6.38
N ARG A 39 12.72 -17.85 6.24
CA ARG A 39 11.84 -16.69 6.29
C ARG A 39 11.85 -16.08 7.69
N LEU A 40 12.11 -14.79 7.76
CA LEU A 40 11.94 -14.04 9.00
C LEU A 40 10.46 -13.73 9.19
N SER A 41 9.88 -14.26 10.27
CA SER A 41 8.51 -13.96 10.65
C SER A 41 8.39 -12.51 11.13
N ASN A 42 7.32 -11.84 10.71
CA ASN A 42 6.99 -10.49 11.18
C ASN A 42 5.54 -10.47 11.71
N PRO A 43 5.30 -11.09 12.88
CA PRO A 43 3.96 -11.17 13.46
C PRO A 43 3.45 -9.79 13.88
N TYR A 44 2.12 -9.68 13.96
CA TYR A 44 1.48 -8.51 14.54
C TYR A 44 2.06 -8.18 15.92
N ARG A 45 2.28 -6.90 16.14
CA ARG A 45 2.68 -6.34 17.44
C ARG A 45 1.68 -5.27 17.83
N ASP A 46 1.15 -5.39 19.03
CA ASP A 46 0.37 -4.32 19.62
C ASP A 46 1.29 -3.16 19.99
N VAL A 47 0.91 -1.96 19.58
CA VAL A 47 1.69 -0.74 19.85
C VAL A 47 0.81 0.31 20.50
N LYS A 48 1.35 1.01 21.47
CA LYS A 48 0.67 2.15 22.08
C LYS A 48 0.64 3.30 21.07
N PRO A 49 -0.46 4.09 21.04
CA PRO A 49 -0.50 5.31 20.25
C PRO A 49 0.66 6.25 20.65
N GLU A 50 1.40 6.70 19.64
CA GLU A 50 2.51 7.64 19.81
C GLU A 50 2.45 8.69 18.71
N GLN A 51 2.79 9.92 19.06
CA GLN A 51 2.94 11.02 18.10
C GLN A 51 4.35 11.56 18.18
N MET A 52 5.02 11.62 17.03
CA MET A 52 6.36 12.15 16.89
C MET A 52 6.38 13.31 15.89
N GLN A 53 7.21 14.30 16.16
CA GLN A 53 7.50 15.37 15.22
C GLN A 53 9.01 15.49 15.03
N ALA A 54 9.46 15.43 13.78
CA ALA A 54 10.83 15.75 13.39
C ALA A 54 10.86 17.07 12.61
N LEU A 55 11.76 17.96 12.98
CA LEU A 55 11.94 19.23 12.29
C LEU A 55 13.07 19.11 11.28
N THR A 56 12.79 19.45 10.02
CA THR A 56 13.75 19.45 8.91
C THR A 56 13.70 20.79 8.19
N PRO A 57 14.28 21.86 8.79
CA PRO A 57 14.12 23.24 8.30
C PRO A 57 14.72 23.48 6.91
N ASP A 58 15.57 22.56 6.43
CA ASP A 58 16.16 22.57 5.10
C ASP A 58 15.23 22.03 4.00
N LYS A 59 14.07 21.50 4.37
CA LYS A 59 13.10 20.91 3.42
C LYS A 59 11.94 21.87 3.16
N ALA A 60 11.62 22.05 1.87
CA ALA A 60 10.50 22.89 1.44
C ALA A 60 9.12 22.27 1.75
N ASN A 61 9.04 20.96 1.83
CA ASN A 61 7.79 20.25 2.07
C ASN A 61 7.80 19.54 3.42
N ALA A 62 6.62 19.49 4.04
CA ALA A 62 6.34 18.64 5.19
C ALA A 62 5.77 17.29 4.74
N PHE A 63 6.04 16.26 5.52
CA PHE A 63 5.49 14.92 5.35
C PHE A 63 4.71 14.53 6.60
N TYR A 64 3.48 14.10 6.40
CA TYR A 64 2.65 13.50 7.44
C TYR A 64 2.46 12.02 7.17
N THR A 65 2.54 11.20 8.19
CA THR A 65 2.16 9.79 8.13
C THR A 65 1.51 9.37 9.44
N ALA A 66 0.45 8.58 9.32
CA ALA A 66 -0.16 7.88 10.43
C ALA A 66 -0.31 6.41 10.04
N ASN A 67 0.03 5.49 10.94
CA ASN A 67 -0.02 4.06 10.69
C ASN A 67 -0.71 3.34 11.85
N LEU A 68 -1.56 2.37 11.49
CA LEU A 68 -2.28 1.50 12.40
C LEU A 68 -1.90 0.05 12.09
N PRO A 69 -1.23 -0.67 12.99
CA PRO A 69 -1.02 -2.10 12.83
C PRO A 69 -2.34 -2.86 13.04
N LEU A 70 -2.55 -3.90 12.25
CA LEU A 70 -3.77 -4.71 12.28
C LEU A 70 -3.40 -6.19 12.38
N LYS A 71 -4.11 -6.93 13.23
CA LYS A 71 -3.98 -8.38 13.33
C LYS A 71 -4.85 -9.05 12.27
N LEU A 72 -4.43 -8.95 11.00
CA LEU A 72 -5.18 -9.40 9.84
C LEU A 72 -4.24 -9.99 8.79
N GLN A 73 -4.70 -11.00 8.08
CA GLN A 73 -4.03 -11.68 6.98
C GLN A 73 -4.91 -11.58 5.71
N ASP A 74 -4.35 -11.76 4.52
CA ASP A 74 -5.10 -11.68 3.26
C ASP A 74 -6.19 -12.76 3.09
N THR A 75 -6.14 -13.82 3.90
CA THR A 75 -7.18 -14.86 4.00
C THR A 75 -8.32 -14.53 4.98
N HIS A 76 -8.21 -13.40 5.70
CA HIS A 76 -9.25 -12.98 6.64
C HIS A 76 -10.54 -12.60 5.90
N PRO A 77 -11.75 -12.99 6.38
CA PRO A 77 -13.02 -12.73 5.70
C PRO A 77 -13.28 -11.23 5.47
N ASP A 78 -12.80 -10.36 6.35
CA ASP A 78 -12.97 -8.90 6.23
C ASP A 78 -11.94 -8.24 5.30
N TYR A 79 -10.92 -8.98 4.83
CA TYR A 79 -9.88 -8.39 3.97
C TYR A 79 -10.43 -7.76 2.68
N PRO A 80 -11.35 -8.36 1.93
CA PRO A 80 -11.90 -7.74 0.73
C PRO A 80 -12.65 -6.43 1.02
N ALA A 81 -13.39 -6.38 2.13
CA ALA A 81 -14.10 -5.17 2.54
C ALA A 81 -13.13 -4.05 2.94
N LEU A 82 -12.09 -4.39 3.73
CA LEU A 82 -11.05 -3.43 4.10
C LEU A 82 -10.25 -2.93 2.89
N TYR A 83 -10.00 -3.81 1.92
CA TYR A 83 -9.32 -3.43 0.68
C TYR A 83 -10.13 -2.42 -0.13
N LEU A 84 -11.45 -2.67 -0.29
CA LEU A 84 -12.36 -1.74 -0.93
C LEU A 84 -12.47 -0.42 -0.15
N ALA A 85 -12.61 -0.49 1.17
CA ALA A 85 -12.67 0.69 2.02
C ALA A 85 -11.41 1.58 1.87
N ASN A 86 -10.23 0.97 1.84
CA ASN A 86 -8.99 1.68 1.57
C ASN A 86 -8.98 2.33 0.18
N PHE A 87 -9.50 1.64 -0.85
CA PHE A 87 -9.61 2.17 -2.21
C PHE A 87 -10.49 3.42 -2.26
N LEU A 88 -11.66 3.37 -1.64
CA LEU A 88 -12.62 4.48 -1.58
C LEU A 88 -12.12 5.65 -0.72
N LEU A 89 -11.40 5.36 0.36
CA LEU A 89 -10.93 6.38 1.28
C LEU A 89 -9.75 7.17 0.73
N GLY A 90 -8.72 6.49 0.18
CA GLY A 90 -7.50 7.23 -0.16
C GLY A 90 -6.55 6.58 -1.15
N SER A 91 -6.85 5.42 -1.78
CA SER A 91 -5.89 4.81 -2.70
C SER A 91 -6.18 5.06 -4.18
N SER A 92 -7.26 5.79 -4.51
CA SER A 92 -7.60 6.22 -5.87
C SER A 92 -7.63 7.74 -6.00
N GLU A 93 -7.66 8.25 -7.22
CA GLU A 93 -7.79 9.69 -7.51
C GLU A 93 -9.23 10.21 -7.36
N THR A 94 -10.19 9.31 -7.21
CA THR A 94 -11.59 9.62 -6.90
C THR A 94 -11.92 9.36 -5.43
N SER A 95 -10.92 9.02 -4.61
CA SER A 95 -11.10 8.71 -3.20
C SER A 95 -11.39 9.95 -2.37
N ARG A 96 -12.05 9.77 -1.22
CA ARG A 96 -12.49 10.88 -0.35
C ARG A 96 -11.33 11.80 0.07
N LEU A 97 -10.21 11.23 0.50
CA LEU A 97 -9.04 12.04 0.91
C LEU A 97 -8.47 12.82 -0.25
N TRP A 98 -8.35 12.20 -1.43
CA TRP A 98 -7.85 12.89 -2.61
C TRP A 98 -8.75 14.04 -3.03
N MET A 99 -10.05 13.76 -3.18
CA MET A 99 -11.03 14.77 -3.59
C MET A 99 -11.12 15.92 -2.61
N ARG A 100 -11.00 15.67 -1.31
CA ARG A 100 -11.06 16.73 -0.31
C ARG A 100 -9.76 17.51 -0.22
N VAL A 101 -8.66 16.83 0.06
CA VAL A 101 -7.40 17.49 0.47
C VAL A 101 -6.68 18.09 -0.74
N ARG A 102 -6.74 17.42 -1.90
CA ARG A 102 -6.08 17.88 -3.12
C ARG A 102 -7.01 18.74 -3.99
N GLU A 103 -8.14 18.17 -4.42
CA GLU A 103 -8.96 18.80 -5.46
C GLU A 103 -9.77 19.99 -4.90
N LYS A 104 -10.41 19.80 -3.76
CA LYS A 104 -11.31 20.82 -3.19
C LYS A 104 -10.56 21.89 -2.39
N GLU A 105 -9.65 21.48 -1.54
CA GLU A 105 -8.99 22.38 -0.58
C GLU A 105 -7.56 22.80 -1.00
N GLY A 106 -6.96 22.11 -1.98
CA GLY A 106 -5.63 22.44 -2.51
C GLY A 106 -4.49 22.41 -1.47
N LEU A 107 -4.67 21.63 -0.40
CA LEU A 107 -3.74 21.64 0.75
C LEU A 107 -2.50 20.79 0.53
N SER A 108 -2.60 19.78 -0.33
CA SER A 108 -1.54 18.80 -0.58
C SER A 108 -1.62 18.33 -2.02
N TYR A 109 -0.50 18.18 -2.68
CA TYR A 109 -0.48 17.57 -4.03
C TYR A 109 -0.50 16.04 -4.00
N ASN A 110 -0.23 15.43 -2.85
CA ASN A 110 -0.23 13.97 -2.69
C ASN A 110 -0.72 13.57 -1.31
N VAL A 111 -1.92 13.03 -1.25
CA VAL A 111 -2.53 12.42 -0.07
C VAL A 111 -3.05 11.05 -0.43
N ARG A 112 -2.67 10.01 0.33
CA ARG A 112 -3.08 8.63 0.06
C ARG A 112 -3.29 7.85 1.35
N SER A 113 -4.17 6.85 1.28
CA SER A 113 -4.17 5.75 2.24
C SER A 113 -3.54 4.50 1.62
N ARG A 114 -2.92 3.69 2.47
CA ARG A 114 -2.25 2.44 2.08
C ARG A 114 -2.63 1.32 3.04
N LEU A 115 -2.98 0.19 2.47
CA LEU A 115 -3.17 -1.07 3.18
C LEU A 115 -2.09 -2.05 2.74
N SER A 116 -1.32 -2.58 3.69
CA SER A 116 -0.35 -3.65 3.47
C SER A 116 -0.75 -4.84 4.32
N VAL A 117 -0.87 -6.01 3.71
CA VAL A 117 -1.34 -7.23 4.38
C VAL A 117 -0.41 -8.38 4.05
N SER A 118 0.00 -9.13 5.06
CA SER A 118 0.83 -10.32 4.89
C SER A 118 -0.01 -11.50 4.41
N SER A 119 0.57 -12.31 3.50
CA SER A 119 0.00 -13.59 3.08
C SER A 119 0.48 -14.76 3.98
N PHE A 120 1.38 -14.52 4.92
CA PHE A 120 2.04 -15.57 5.70
C PHE A 120 1.60 -15.61 7.15
N GLU A 121 1.25 -14.49 7.74
CA GLU A 121 0.86 -14.38 9.13
C GLU A 121 -0.14 -13.24 9.34
N PRO A 122 -0.94 -13.26 10.42
CA PRO A 122 -1.86 -12.17 10.76
C PRO A 122 -1.10 -10.89 11.14
N SER A 123 -0.57 -10.23 10.13
CA SER A 123 0.18 -8.98 10.27
C SER A 123 -0.13 -8.07 9.10
N ALA A 124 -0.76 -6.95 9.38
CA ALA A 124 -1.10 -5.94 8.40
C ALA A 124 -0.85 -4.55 8.96
N SER A 125 -0.77 -3.56 8.10
CA SER A 125 -0.78 -2.16 8.47
C SER A 125 -1.68 -1.38 7.52
N TRP A 126 -2.44 -0.47 8.11
CA TRP A 126 -3.15 0.56 7.36
C TRP A 126 -2.60 1.91 7.75
N GLY A 127 -2.48 2.82 6.80
CA GLY A 127 -1.97 4.16 7.09
C GLY A 127 -2.40 5.19 6.08
N VAL A 128 -2.22 6.46 6.47
CA VAL A 128 -2.42 7.62 5.61
C VAL A 128 -1.13 8.41 5.56
N TYR A 129 -0.80 8.95 4.41
CA TYR A 129 0.30 9.91 4.27
C TYR A 129 -0.11 11.08 3.38
N ALA A 130 0.54 12.22 3.61
CA ALA A 130 0.38 13.41 2.80
C ALA A 130 1.70 14.19 2.70
N ILE A 131 1.91 14.85 1.56
CA ILE A 131 3.05 15.75 1.32
C ILE A 131 2.48 17.12 1.01
N PHE A 132 2.88 18.14 1.77
CA PHE A 132 2.26 19.45 1.73
C PHE A 132 3.22 20.55 2.13
N ALA A 133 2.87 21.82 1.86
CA ALA A 133 3.61 22.98 2.36
C ALA A 133 3.44 23.09 3.88
N PRO A 134 4.51 23.33 4.66
CA PRO A 134 4.49 23.28 6.14
C PRO A 134 3.38 24.10 6.79
N GLU A 135 3.00 25.24 6.21
CA GLU A 135 1.92 26.11 6.67
C GLU A 135 0.53 25.44 6.62
N ASN A 136 0.35 24.42 5.79
CA ASN A 136 -0.90 23.68 5.67
C ASN A 136 -1.04 22.54 6.68
N ARG A 137 -0.04 22.29 7.53
CA ARG A 137 0.00 21.17 8.47
C ARG A 137 -1.31 20.93 9.20
N ASN A 138 -1.79 21.92 9.92
CA ASN A 138 -2.98 21.77 10.76
C ASN A 138 -4.23 21.47 9.90
N LYS A 139 -4.37 22.17 8.77
CA LYS A 139 -5.50 21.98 7.84
C LYS A 139 -5.50 20.56 7.26
N VAL A 140 -4.33 20.05 6.85
CA VAL A 140 -4.20 18.67 6.30
C VAL A 140 -4.54 17.64 7.38
N GLN A 141 -4.02 17.80 8.59
CA GLN A 141 -4.32 16.88 9.70
C GLN A 141 -5.81 16.89 10.05
N ASP A 142 -6.43 18.06 10.13
CA ASP A 142 -7.86 18.22 10.41
C ASP A 142 -8.72 17.63 9.29
N ALA A 143 -8.37 17.84 8.03
CA ALA A 143 -9.09 17.28 6.91
C ALA A 143 -9.04 15.73 6.91
N ILE A 144 -7.87 15.15 7.15
CA ILE A 144 -7.70 13.69 7.26
C ILE A 144 -8.53 13.16 8.45
N ARG A 145 -8.40 13.77 9.62
CA ARG A 145 -9.13 13.36 10.83
C ARG A 145 -10.64 13.39 10.61
N GLN A 146 -11.16 14.47 10.06
CA GLN A 146 -12.60 14.64 9.81
C GLN A 146 -13.14 13.64 8.79
N GLU A 147 -12.38 13.29 7.74
CA GLU A 147 -12.80 12.24 6.81
C GLU A 147 -12.81 10.85 7.46
N LEU A 148 -11.87 10.56 8.35
CA LEU A 148 -11.87 9.31 9.11
C LEU A 148 -13.04 9.26 10.10
N GLU A 149 -13.30 10.34 10.84
CA GLU A 149 -14.45 10.44 11.77
C GLU A 149 -15.78 10.27 11.02
N ARG A 150 -15.91 10.90 9.85
CA ARG A 150 -17.08 10.76 8.98
C ARG A 150 -17.23 9.32 8.49
N LEU A 151 -16.14 8.67 8.06
CA LEU A 151 -16.18 7.28 7.64
C LEU A 151 -16.63 6.34 8.77
N ILE A 152 -16.10 6.54 9.98
CA ILE A 152 -16.45 5.71 11.14
C ILE A 152 -17.92 5.92 11.54
N LYS A 153 -18.41 7.16 11.46
CA LYS A 153 -19.77 7.51 11.87
C LYS A 153 -20.81 7.09 10.83
N ASP A 154 -20.59 7.45 9.57
CA ASP A 154 -21.61 7.42 8.52
C ASP A 154 -21.38 6.28 7.50
N GLY A 155 -20.19 5.71 7.45
CA GLY A 155 -19.80 4.72 6.43
C GLY A 155 -19.60 5.33 5.04
N PHE A 156 -19.67 4.47 4.02
CA PHE A 156 -19.71 4.84 2.61
C PHE A 156 -21.15 4.81 2.08
N GLU A 157 -21.47 5.73 1.17
CA GLU A 157 -22.75 5.72 0.48
C GLU A 157 -22.88 4.48 -0.43
N ALA A 158 -24.09 3.95 -0.60
CA ALA A 158 -24.32 2.76 -1.42
C ALA A 158 -23.87 2.94 -2.88
N THR A 159 -24.07 4.13 -3.43
CA THR A 159 -23.61 4.50 -4.77
C THR A 159 -22.09 4.53 -4.87
N GLU A 160 -21.41 5.12 -3.87
CA GLU A 160 -19.95 5.17 -3.76
C GLU A 160 -19.35 3.76 -3.71
N VAL A 161 -19.94 2.85 -2.93
CA VAL A 161 -19.52 1.45 -2.86
C VAL A 161 -19.69 0.75 -4.21
N LYS A 162 -20.84 0.90 -4.86
CA LYS A 162 -21.11 0.30 -6.19
C LYS A 162 -20.13 0.78 -7.25
N ASP A 163 -19.91 2.08 -7.33
CA ASP A 163 -19.01 2.69 -8.29
C ASP A 163 -17.55 2.31 -7.99
N GLY A 164 -17.19 2.28 -6.72
CA GLY A 164 -15.88 1.85 -6.25
C GLY A 164 -15.56 0.39 -6.58
N ILE A 165 -16.51 -0.53 -6.43
CA ILE A 165 -16.35 -1.93 -6.85
C ILE A 165 -16.05 -2.00 -8.35
N THR A 166 -16.83 -1.28 -9.16
CA THR A 166 -16.66 -1.25 -10.62
C THR A 166 -15.27 -0.70 -11.00
N ALA A 167 -14.87 0.41 -10.41
CA ALA A 167 -13.57 1.04 -10.66
C ALA A 167 -12.41 0.12 -10.23
N LEU A 168 -12.50 -0.49 -9.06
CA LEU A 168 -11.48 -1.40 -8.54
C LEU A 168 -11.33 -2.65 -9.41
N LEU A 169 -12.43 -3.24 -9.88
CA LEU A 169 -12.39 -4.40 -10.76
C LEU A 169 -11.76 -4.05 -12.13
N ASN A 170 -12.07 -2.88 -12.68
CA ASN A 170 -11.47 -2.39 -13.91
C ASN A 170 -9.96 -2.14 -13.73
N TYR A 171 -9.56 -1.49 -12.65
CA TYR A 171 -8.15 -1.30 -12.30
C TYR A 171 -7.39 -2.63 -12.24
N ARG A 172 -7.96 -3.65 -11.57
CA ARG A 172 -7.36 -4.99 -11.49
C ARG A 172 -7.27 -5.70 -12.84
N LYS A 173 -8.26 -5.52 -13.72
CA LYS A 173 -8.20 -6.07 -15.09
C LYS A 173 -7.06 -5.47 -15.89
N LEU A 174 -6.92 -4.15 -15.84
CA LEU A 174 -5.85 -3.43 -16.54
C LEU A 174 -4.46 -3.81 -16.02
N SER A 175 -4.28 -3.89 -14.70
CA SER A 175 -2.99 -4.25 -14.11
C SER A 175 -2.54 -5.69 -14.37
N ARG A 176 -3.48 -6.58 -14.76
CA ARG A 176 -3.14 -7.97 -15.18
C ARG A 176 -2.77 -8.08 -16.66
N ALA A 177 -3.09 -7.07 -17.44
CA ALA A 177 -2.81 -7.02 -18.86
C ALA A 177 -1.46 -6.34 -19.19
N GLN A 178 -0.82 -5.78 -18.19
CA GLN A 178 0.52 -5.18 -18.25
C GLN A 178 1.58 -6.14 -17.68
#